data_9105fa1ae612cafa2074fa5d5064b737
#
_entry.id   9105fa1ae612cafa2074fa5d5064b737
#
_cell.length_a   1.000
_cell.length_b   1.000
_cell.length_c   1.000
_cell.angle_alpha   90.00
_cell.angle_beta   90.00
_cell.angle_gamma   90.00
#
_symmetry.space_group_name_H-M   'P 1'
#
loop_
_entity.id
_entity.type
_entity.pdbx_description
1 polymer ?
#
loop_
_entity_poly.entity_id
_entity_poly.type
_entity_poly.pdbx_seq_one_letter_code
_entity_poly.pdbx_strand_id
1 'polypeptide(L)'
;NEAKVHYKVTSVEKLQSDLGEGPHWDEKQGVLWHTDINEFKVCRLNVTSGDTECHKLDDIATLVHPYPNGEDLLVTQRNKMVKLNWTTKKYTVIGEVAPELKGKERFNDGKADKTGRLWMGTILDSDKGVVPGKGNLYKWEDGKFTKVADNFYLTNGMTWPKDQKKMFVNDSQGRKIYVFDFDLEKGTLSNKKVLVDCNNSTDWTVNDHPDGLTIDITDHLWAASDYAGRVVKIDPNTGDVVDTCSIPCPLTTTPVFGGANMDEMFVTTAYKNGGPDQRTAHPTCGQTHRITS
;
A
#
# COMPACT_ATOMS: atom_id res chain seq x y z
N ASN A 1 33.24 -5.94 -4.45
CA ASN A 1 32.45 -6.80 -3.53
C ASN A 1 31.73 -5.87 -2.54
N GLU A 2 30.54 -5.40 -2.90
CA GLU A 2 29.70 -4.77 -1.91
C GLU A 2 29.28 -5.83 -0.88
N ALA A 3 29.46 -5.53 0.39
CA ALA A 3 29.07 -6.43 1.46
C ALA A 3 27.56 -6.66 1.37
N LYS A 4 27.12 -7.93 1.35
CA LYS A 4 25.71 -8.29 1.32
C LYS A 4 25.02 -7.73 2.56
N VAL A 5 23.97 -6.94 2.39
CA VAL A 5 23.19 -6.40 3.51
C VAL A 5 22.43 -7.54 4.18
N HIS A 6 22.54 -7.61 5.50
CA HIS A 6 21.79 -8.55 6.32
C HIS A 6 20.60 -7.85 6.96
N TYR A 7 19.40 -8.32 6.65
CA TYR A 7 18.16 -7.77 7.22
C TYR A 7 17.72 -8.62 8.42
N LYS A 8 17.30 -7.94 9.47
CA LYS A 8 16.60 -8.53 10.58
C LYS A 8 15.11 -8.27 10.44
N VAL A 9 14.31 -9.34 10.42
CA VAL A 9 12.86 -9.28 10.27
C VAL A 9 12.20 -9.83 11.51
N THR A 10 11.37 -9.04 12.19
CA THR A 10 10.65 -9.44 13.40
C THR A 10 9.20 -8.97 13.34
N SER A 11 8.27 -9.81 13.83
CA SER A 11 6.90 -9.35 14.04
C SER A 11 6.85 -8.32 15.19
N VAL A 12 6.12 -7.23 14.98
CA VAL A 12 5.92 -6.16 15.97
C VAL A 12 4.45 -5.98 16.33
N GLU A 13 3.58 -6.88 15.90
CA GLU A 13 2.14 -6.81 16.13
C GLU A 13 1.60 -8.14 16.68
N LYS A 14 0.74 -8.06 17.70
CA LYS A 14 0.07 -9.23 18.28
C LYS A 14 -1.16 -9.64 17.48
N LEU A 15 -1.88 -8.66 16.92
CA LEU A 15 -3.07 -8.89 16.09
C LEU A 15 -2.69 -9.52 14.76
N GLN A 16 -3.50 -10.46 14.30
CA GLN A 16 -3.42 -11.02 12.96
C GLN A 16 -4.57 -10.46 12.10
N SER A 17 -4.22 -9.75 11.03
CA SER A 17 -5.18 -9.28 10.03
C SER A 17 -5.43 -10.36 8.98
N ASP A 18 -6.67 -10.47 8.51
CA ASP A 18 -6.97 -11.32 7.37
C ASP A 18 -6.29 -10.79 6.10
N LEU A 19 -6.38 -9.47 5.88
CA LEU A 19 -5.65 -8.77 4.82
C LEU A 19 -5.14 -7.42 5.35
N GLY A 20 -3.96 -7.43 5.99
CA GLY A 20 -3.27 -6.21 6.44
C GLY A 20 -2.80 -5.39 5.27
N GLU A 21 -3.14 -4.11 5.26
CA GLU A 21 -2.88 -3.19 4.16
C GLU A 21 -2.83 -1.73 4.60
N GLY A 22 -2.47 -0.86 3.65
CA GLY A 22 -2.51 0.58 3.79
C GLY A 22 -1.75 1.15 4.99
N PRO A 23 -0.52 0.66 5.31
CA PRO A 23 0.20 1.16 6.46
C PRO A 23 0.62 2.61 6.27
N HIS A 24 0.47 3.40 7.34
CA HIS A 24 0.93 4.78 7.41
C HIS A 24 1.61 5.04 8.75
N TRP A 25 2.87 5.46 8.72
CA TRP A 25 3.59 5.87 9.92
C TRP A 25 3.20 7.30 10.30
N ASP A 26 2.67 7.47 11.49
CA ASP A 26 2.31 8.76 12.06
C ASP A 26 3.48 9.26 12.95
N GLU A 27 4.28 10.17 12.39
CA GLU A 27 5.44 10.71 13.09
C GLU A 27 5.07 11.50 14.35
N LYS A 28 3.91 12.16 14.37
CA LYS A 28 3.45 12.96 15.50
C LYS A 28 3.06 12.11 16.70
N GLN A 29 2.37 11.00 16.45
CA GLN A 29 1.89 10.10 17.49
C GLN A 29 2.83 8.93 17.77
N GLY A 30 3.79 8.65 16.87
CA GLY A 30 4.70 7.52 16.97
C GLY A 30 3.98 6.18 16.86
N VAL A 31 2.96 6.09 16.01
CA VAL A 31 2.14 4.90 15.79
C VAL A 31 2.06 4.55 14.32
N LEU A 32 1.74 3.29 14.04
CA LEU A 32 1.46 2.82 12.70
C LEU A 32 -0.04 2.61 12.52
N TRP A 33 -0.62 3.34 11.59
CA TRP A 33 -1.97 3.10 11.13
C TRP A 33 -1.95 2.05 10.03
N HIS A 34 -2.93 1.14 10.02
CA HIS A 34 -3.16 0.23 8.91
C HIS A 34 -4.63 -0.18 8.82
N THR A 35 -4.98 -0.94 7.81
CA THR A 35 -6.32 -1.50 7.62
C THR A 35 -6.28 -3.02 7.63
N ASP A 36 -7.41 -3.64 7.92
CA ASP A 36 -7.72 -5.00 7.52
C ASP A 36 -8.87 -4.93 6.51
N ILE A 37 -8.53 -5.12 5.24
CA ILE A 37 -9.48 -4.92 4.13
C ILE A 37 -10.67 -5.86 4.28
N ASN A 38 -10.42 -7.14 4.50
CA ASN A 38 -11.46 -8.17 4.52
C ASN A 38 -12.35 -8.11 5.76
N GLU A 39 -11.83 -7.58 6.87
CA GLU A 39 -12.56 -7.41 8.13
C GLU A 39 -13.11 -6.00 8.33
N PHE A 40 -12.95 -5.12 7.35
CA PHE A 40 -13.46 -3.73 7.34
C PHE A 40 -12.92 -2.88 8.48
N LYS A 41 -11.66 -3.07 8.87
CA LYS A 41 -11.08 -2.41 10.05
C LYS A 41 -10.07 -1.34 9.68
N VAL A 42 -10.09 -0.27 10.47
CA VAL A 42 -9.00 0.70 10.61
C VAL A 42 -8.32 0.44 11.94
N CYS A 43 -7.00 0.31 11.95
CA CYS A 43 -6.23 -0.14 13.09
C CYS A 43 -5.09 0.83 13.40
N ARG A 44 -4.82 1.00 14.69
CA ARG A 44 -3.73 1.81 15.24
C ARG A 44 -2.81 0.91 16.05
N LEU A 45 -1.60 0.72 15.55
CA LEU A 45 -0.59 -0.17 16.12
C LEU A 45 0.46 0.62 16.90
N ASN A 46 0.69 0.22 18.16
CA ASN A 46 1.88 0.59 18.90
C ASN A 46 2.97 -0.43 18.61
N VAL A 47 3.98 -0.06 17.84
CA VAL A 47 5.04 -0.98 17.40
C VAL A 47 6.01 -1.38 18.53
N THR A 48 5.98 -0.69 19.66
CA THR A 48 6.80 -1.03 20.83
C THR A 48 6.12 -2.09 21.70
N SER A 49 4.82 -1.93 22.00
CA SER A 49 4.06 -2.89 22.80
C SER A 49 3.50 -4.04 21.97
N GLY A 50 3.30 -3.83 20.67
CA GLY A 50 2.62 -4.77 19.78
C GLY A 50 1.10 -4.75 19.89
N ASP A 51 0.54 -3.86 20.68
CA ASP A 51 -0.90 -3.74 20.87
C ASP A 51 -1.55 -2.94 19.74
N THR A 52 -2.68 -3.43 19.25
CA THR A 52 -3.44 -2.80 18.17
C THR A 52 -4.87 -2.51 18.63
N GLU A 53 -5.29 -1.26 18.41
CA GLU A 53 -6.69 -0.85 18.59
C GLU A 53 -7.33 -0.71 17.21
N CYS A 54 -8.44 -1.41 16.97
CA CYS A 54 -9.16 -1.36 15.70
C CYS A 54 -10.58 -0.84 15.86
N HIS A 55 -11.09 -0.20 14.79
CA HIS A 55 -12.49 0.14 14.63
C HIS A 55 -13.03 -0.46 13.35
N LYS A 56 -14.16 -1.18 13.46
CA LYS A 56 -14.83 -1.80 12.33
C LYS A 56 -15.74 -0.78 11.64
N LEU A 57 -15.60 -0.65 10.32
CA LEU A 57 -16.47 0.12 9.46
C LEU A 57 -17.58 -0.77 8.85
N ASP A 58 -18.45 -0.18 8.05
CA ASP A 58 -19.57 -0.88 7.41
C ASP A 58 -19.17 -1.56 6.08
N ASP A 59 -17.99 -1.26 5.55
CA ASP A 59 -17.51 -1.78 4.28
C ASP A 59 -15.97 -1.78 4.22
N ILE A 60 -15.42 -2.27 3.13
CA ILE A 60 -13.99 -2.38 2.85
C ILE A 60 -13.26 -1.07 3.11
N ALA A 61 -12.21 -1.10 3.95
CA ALA A 61 -11.29 0.00 4.19
C ALA A 61 -9.90 -0.39 3.66
N THR A 62 -9.31 0.43 2.80
CA THR A 62 -8.02 0.10 2.15
C THR A 62 -6.90 1.09 2.45
N LEU A 63 -7.24 2.27 2.92
CA LEU A 63 -6.29 3.34 3.24
C LEU A 63 -6.73 4.08 4.49
N VAL A 64 -5.74 4.47 5.30
CA VAL A 64 -5.92 5.39 6.41
C VAL A 64 -4.82 6.46 6.37
N HIS A 65 -5.21 7.72 6.44
CA HIS A 65 -4.29 8.85 6.44
C HIS A 65 -4.71 9.89 7.49
N PRO A 66 -3.90 10.14 8.53
CA PRO A 66 -4.28 11.06 9.58
C PRO A 66 -4.31 12.51 9.12
N TYR A 67 -5.29 13.26 9.62
CA TYR A 67 -5.32 14.71 9.47
C TYR A 67 -4.30 15.36 10.42
N PRO A 68 -3.84 16.58 10.11
CA PRO A 68 -2.88 17.29 10.96
C PRO A 68 -3.37 17.61 12.37
N ASN A 69 -4.70 17.61 12.61
CA ASN A 69 -5.30 17.86 13.94
C ASN A 69 -5.10 16.72 14.96
N GLY A 70 -4.64 15.55 14.51
CA GLY A 70 -4.39 14.40 15.39
C GLY A 70 -5.64 13.62 15.83
N GLU A 71 -6.84 14.00 15.39
CA GLU A 71 -8.10 13.40 15.80
C GLU A 71 -8.84 12.73 14.64
N ASP A 72 -8.78 13.33 13.47
CA ASP A 72 -9.48 12.88 12.29
C ASP A 72 -8.58 12.06 11.36
N LEU A 73 -9.19 11.09 10.73
CA LEU A 73 -8.57 10.22 9.73
C LEU A 73 -9.32 10.34 8.41
N LEU A 74 -8.56 10.42 7.33
CA LEU A 74 -9.08 10.17 6.00
C LEU A 74 -9.03 8.66 5.77
N VAL A 75 -10.17 8.06 5.45
CA VAL A 75 -10.29 6.60 5.26
C VAL A 75 -11.08 6.33 3.98
N THR A 76 -10.63 5.34 3.22
CA THR A 76 -11.43 4.83 2.11
C THR A 76 -12.43 3.79 2.63
N GLN A 77 -13.66 3.88 2.19
CA GLN A 77 -14.70 2.89 2.45
C GLN A 77 -15.34 2.50 1.12
N ARG A 78 -14.92 1.38 0.56
CA ARG A 78 -15.24 0.89 -0.78
C ARG A 78 -14.93 1.93 -1.86
N ASN A 79 -15.92 2.59 -2.44
CA ASN A 79 -15.76 3.66 -3.44
C ASN A 79 -15.92 5.06 -2.86
N LYS A 80 -15.98 5.17 -1.54
CA LYS A 80 -16.18 6.42 -0.81
C LYS A 80 -14.95 6.83 -0.05
N MET A 81 -14.75 8.14 0.06
CA MET A 81 -13.80 8.75 0.98
C MET A 81 -14.56 9.24 2.19
N VAL A 82 -14.13 8.85 3.39
CA VAL A 82 -14.77 9.25 4.65
C VAL A 82 -13.77 9.96 5.55
N LYS A 83 -14.30 10.89 6.35
CA LYS A 83 -13.58 11.53 7.45
C LYS A 83 -14.07 10.90 8.74
N LEU A 84 -13.19 10.15 9.39
CA LEU A 84 -13.45 9.40 10.62
C LEU A 84 -12.81 10.12 11.81
N ASN A 85 -13.60 10.45 12.83
CA ASN A 85 -13.02 10.88 14.11
C ASN A 85 -12.66 9.65 14.95
N TRP A 86 -11.38 9.52 15.28
CA TRP A 86 -10.88 8.33 15.97
C TRP A 86 -11.42 8.17 17.41
N THR A 87 -11.65 9.28 18.11
CA THR A 87 -12.18 9.25 19.48
C THR A 87 -13.66 8.89 19.52
N THR A 88 -14.48 9.57 18.73
CA THR A 88 -15.95 9.36 18.73
C THR A 88 -16.40 8.19 17.85
N LYS A 89 -15.54 7.74 16.93
CA LYS A 89 -15.83 6.72 15.92
C LYS A 89 -16.94 7.12 14.93
N LYS A 90 -17.30 8.39 14.90
CA LYS A 90 -18.25 8.94 13.92
C LYS A 90 -17.53 9.31 12.64
N TYR A 91 -18.18 9.09 11.51
CA TYR A 91 -17.63 9.47 10.22
C TYR A 91 -18.66 10.13 9.30
N THR A 92 -18.16 10.91 8.36
CA THR A 92 -18.94 11.51 7.28
C THR A 92 -18.32 11.17 5.94
N VAL A 93 -19.17 10.94 4.93
CA VAL A 93 -18.72 10.76 3.54
C VAL A 93 -18.38 12.12 2.96
N ILE A 94 -17.17 12.28 2.44
CA ILE A 94 -16.69 13.54 1.85
C ILE A 94 -16.45 13.45 0.34
N GLY A 95 -16.49 12.26 -0.24
CA GLY A 95 -16.33 12.04 -1.67
C GLY A 95 -16.68 10.63 -2.09
N GLU A 96 -16.89 10.43 -3.38
CA GLU A 96 -17.25 9.15 -3.97
C GLU A 96 -16.77 9.09 -5.41
N VAL A 97 -16.30 7.92 -5.88
CA VAL A 97 -15.99 7.66 -7.29
C VAL A 97 -17.00 6.70 -7.88
N ALA A 98 -17.29 6.85 -9.17
CA ALA A 98 -18.14 5.94 -9.96
C ALA A 98 -19.42 5.48 -9.23
N PRO A 99 -20.28 6.40 -8.75
CA PRO A 99 -21.48 6.02 -8.00
C PRO A 99 -22.46 5.17 -8.81
N GLU A 100 -22.45 5.32 -10.13
CA GLU A 100 -23.25 4.53 -11.08
C GLU A 100 -22.91 3.04 -11.08
N LEU A 101 -21.69 2.68 -10.67
CA LEU A 101 -21.22 1.30 -10.58
C LEU A 101 -21.53 0.64 -9.24
N LYS A 102 -22.17 1.36 -8.31
CA LYS A 102 -22.67 0.84 -7.03
C LYS A 102 -21.63 0.07 -6.22
N GLY A 103 -20.40 0.59 -6.16
CA GLY A 103 -19.30 0.02 -5.41
C GLY A 103 -18.56 -1.14 -6.10
N LYS A 104 -18.89 -1.47 -7.35
CA LYS A 104 -18.10 -2.43 -8.14
C LYS A 104 -16.71 -1.89 -8.46
N GLU A 105 -16.59 -0.61 -8.77
CA GLU A 105 -15.30 0.09 -8.71
C GLU A 105 -15.04 0.49 -7.25
N ARG A 106 -13.91 0.08 -6.70
CA ARG A 106 -13.52 0.40 -5.33
C ARG A 106 -12.09 0.87 -5.24
N PHE A 107 -11.82 1.65 -4.22
CA PHE A 107 -10.45 2.04 -3.89
C PHE A 107 -9.60 0.83 -3.48
N ASN A 108 -8.32 0.92 -3.77
CA ASN A 108 -7.30 0.02 -3.30
C ASN A 108 -6.19 0.83 -2.62
N ASP A 109 -4.96 0.83 -3.09
CA ASP A 109 -3.88 1.58 -2.48
C ASP A 109 -3.86 3.05 -2.91
N GLY A 110 -3.23 3.88 -2.11
CA GLY A 110 -3.06 5.31 -2.36
C GLY A 110 -1.99 5.92 -1.49
N LYS A 111 -1.58 7.13 -1.83
CA LYS A 111 -0.56 7.89 -1.09
C LYS A 111 -0.71 9.38 -1.36
N ALA A 112 -0.38 10.22 -0.35
CA ALA A 112 -0.28 11.65 -0.53
C ALA A 112 1.05 12.03 -1.18
N ASP A 113 1.03 12.96 -2.14
CA ASP A 113 2.23 13.56 -2.66
C ASP A 113 2.81 14.63 -1.70
N LYS A 114 3.94 15.22 -2.06
CA LYS A 114 4.64 16.19 -1.22
C LYS A 114 3.80 17.43 -0.87
N THR A 115 2.80 17.76 -1.68
CA THR A 115 1.88 18.89 -1.41
C THR A 115 0.72 18.51 -0.50
N GLY A 116 0.55 17.23 -0.18
CA GLY A 116 -0.61 16.68 0.53
C GLY A 116 -1.79 16.31 -0.37
N ARG A 117 -1.66 16.44 -1.69
CA ARG A 117 -2.62 15.94 -2.65
C ARG A 117 -2.63 14.41 -2.62
N LEU A 118 -3.80 13.81 -2.47
CA LEU A 118 -3.93 12.37 -2.38
C LEU A 118 -4.11 11.74 -3.77
N TRP A 119 -3.41 10.65 -3.99
CA TRP A 119 -3.51 9.81 -5.18
C TRP A 119 -4.05 8.45 -4.78
N MET A 120 -5.08 7.97 -5.49
CA MET A 120 -5.80 6.76 -5.15
C MET A 120 -6.01 5.88 -6.37
N GLY A 121 -5.61 4.62 -6.26
CA GLY A 121 -5.92 3.60 -7.25
C GLY A 121 -7.25 2.92 -6.99
N THR A 122 -7.89 2.45 -8.06
CA THR A 122 -9.11 1.63 -7.98
C THR A 122 -8.95 0.31 -8.72
N ILE A 123 -9.85 -0.61 -8.42
CA ILE A 123 -10.09 -1.83 -9.17
C ILE A 123 -11.56 -1.92 -9.52
N LEU A 124 -11.91 -2.66 -10.56
CA LEU A 124 -13.28 -3.02 -10.88
C LEU A 124 -13.52 -4.49 -10.53
N ASP A 125 -14.37 -4.72 -9.53
CA ASP A 125 -14.79 -6.06 -9.14
C ASP A 125 -15.94 -6.57 -10.01
N SER A 126 -15.97 -7.88 -10.23
CA SER A 126 -17.07 -8.60 -10.82
C SER A 126 -17.28 -9.93 -10.10
N ASP A 127 -18.36 -10.64 -10.44
CA ASP A 127 -18.64 -11.98 -9.91
C ASP A 127 -17.52 -13.00 -10.24
N LYS A 128 -16.69 -12.69 -11.24
CA LYS A 128 -15.55 -13.50 -11.68
C LYS A 128 -14.20 -12.98 -11.18
N GLY A 129 -14.20 -12.03 -10.25
CA GLY A 129 -12.99 -11.37 -9.72
C GLY A 129 -12.71 -10.01 -10.35
N VAL A 130 -11.49 -9.53 -10.17
CA VAL A 130 -11.06 -8.23 -10.68
C VAL A 130 -11.01 -8.23 -12.22
N VAL A 131 -11.59 -7.21 -12.83
CA VAL A 131 -11.66 -7.07 -14.29
C VAL A 131 -10.37 -6.44 -14.84
N PRO A 132 -9.62 -7.13 -15.70
CA PRO A 132 -8.39 -6.57 -16.29
C PRO A 132 -8.65 -5.28 -17.07
N GLY A 133 -7.74 -4.33 -16.94
CA GLY A 133 -7.75 -3.08 -17.70
C GLY A 133 -8.81 -2.06 -17.27
N LYS A 134 -9.51 -2.30 -16.16
CA LYS A 134 -10.59 -1.43 -15.64
C LYS A 134 -10.22 -0.68 -14.37
N GLY A 135 -9.03 -0.89 -13.82
CA GLY A 135 -8.50 -0.11 -12.72
C GLY A 135 -8.13 1.29 -13.18
N ASN A 136 -8.34 2.26 -12.30
CA ASN A 136 -8.09 3.68 -12.54
C ASN A 136 -7.18 4.27 -11.48
N LEU A 137 -6.59 5.42 -11.77
CA LEU A 137 -5.88 6.27 -10.84
C LEU A 137 -6.57 7.62 -10.76
N TYR A 138 -6.92 8.03 -9.55
CA TYR A 138 -7.55 9.31 -9.24
C TYR A 138 -6.63 10.17 -8.41
N LYS A 139 -6.75 11.49 -8.53
CA LYS A 139 -6.28 12.44 -7.54
C LYS A 139 -7.43 13.05 -6.77
N TRP A 140 -7.23 13.28 -5.48
CA TRP A 140 -8.13 14.01 -4.60
C TRP A 140 -7.55 15.38 -4.29
N GLU A 141 -8.24 16.42 -4.70
CA GLU A 141 -7.82 17.79 -4.52
C GLU A 141 -9.06 18.67 -4.42
N ASP A 142 -9.07 19.63 -3.50
CA ASP A 142 -10.16 20.57 -3.29
C ASP A 142 -11.55 19.91 -3.16
N GLY A 143 -11.61 18.80 -2.44
CA GLY A 143 -12.86 18.10 -2.15
C GLY A 143 -13.43 17.30 -3.33
N LYS A 144 -12.61 16.99 -4.35
CA LYS A 144 -13.10 16.29 -5.52
C LYS A 144 -12.06 15.31 -6.10
N PHE A 145 -12.58 14.22 -6.67
CA PHE A 145 -11.79 13.24 -7.42
C PHE A 145 -11.70 13.61 -8.90
N THR A 146 -10.51 13.46 -9.46
CA THR A 146 -10.27 13.55 -10.91
C THR A 146 -9.54 12.31 -11.35
N LYS A 147 -10.08 11.61 -12.36
CA LYS A 147 -9.37 10.49 -13.00
C LYS A 147 -8.19 11.02 -13.80
N VAL A 148 -7.00 10.49 -13.55
CA VAL A 148 -5.75 10.94 -14.17
C VAL A 148 -5.04 9.86 -15.00
N ALA A 149 -5.37 8.60 -14.79
CA ALA A 149 -4.89 7.47 -15.58
C ALA A 149 -5.86 6.29 -15.48
N ASP A 150 -5.74 5.37 -16.40
CA ASP A 150 -6.57 4.17 -16.49
C ASP A 150 -5.78 2.96 -17.01
N ASN A 151 -6.50 1.89 -17.33
CA ASN A 151 -5.96 0.67 -17.92
C ASN A 151 -4.98 -0.07 -17.01
N PHE A 152 -5.32 -0.16 -15.73
CA PHE A 152 -4.66 -1.07 -14.78
C PHE A 152 -5.50 -2.34 -14.59
N TYR A 153 -4.84 -3.41 -14.22
CA TYR A 153 -5.52 -4.63 -13.78
C TYR A 153 -5.88 -4.53 -12.29
N LEU A 154 -4.86 -4.44 -11.42
CA LEU A 154 -5.03 -4.23 -9.99
C LEU A 154 -4.09 -3.10 -9.56
N THR A 155 -4.61 -1.88 -9.56
CA THR A 155 -3.86 -0.68 -9.17
C THR A 155 -3.43 -0.79 -7.72
N ASN A 156 -2.13 -0.64 -7.47
CA ASN A 156 -1.58 -0.84 -6.14
C ASN A 156 -0.61 0.26 -5.73
N GLY A 157 0.51 -0.08 -5.09
CA GLY A 157 1.41 0.88 -4.49
C GLY A 157 1.93 1.96 -5.44
N MET A 158 2.22 3.13 -4.90
CA MET A 158 2.73 4.28 -5.65
C MET A 158 3.70 5.10 -4.81
N THR A 159 4.65 5.75 -5.49
CA THR A 159 5.63 6.62 -4.83
C THR A 159 6.29 7.57 -5.83
N TRP A 160 7.03 8.54 -5.32
CA TRP A 160 7.73 9.57 -6.09
C TRP A 160 9.17 9.69 -5.62
N PRO A 161 10.15 9.94 -6.53
CA PRO A 161 11.51 10.29 -6.13
C PRO A 161 11.58 11.69 -5.52
N LYS A 162 12.72 12.03 -4.92
CA LYS A 162 12.94 13.32 -4.26
C LYS A 162 12.70 14.52 -5.17
N ASP A 163 13.09 14.41 -6.44
CA ASP A 163 12.92 15.50 -7.42
C ASP A 163 11.49 15.73 -7.86
N GLN A 164 10.56 14.82 -7.49
CA GLN A 164 9.13 14.90 -7.81
C GLN A 164 8.82 15.00 -9.32
N LYS A 165 9.68 14.45 -10.16
CA LYS A 165 9.51 14.49 -11.63
C LYS A 165 8.98 13.19 -12.22
N LYS A 166 8.89 12.14 -11.41
CA LYS A 166 8.36 10.84 -11.80
C LYS A 166 7.32 10.38 -10.77
N MET A 167 6.44 9.49 -11.19
CA MET A 167 5.56 8.73 -10.32
C MET A 167 5.64 7.27 -10.70
N PHE A 168 5.87 6.40 -9.73
CA PHE A 168 5.90 4.95 -9.91
C PHE A 168 4.59 4.36 -9.39
N VAL A 169 4.02 3.43 -10.16
CA VAL A 169 2.75 2.77 -9.80
C VAL A 169 2.84 1.29 -10.08
N ASN A 170 2.56 0.46 -9.07
CA ASN A 170 2.48 -0.99 -9.19
C ASN A 170 1.11 -1.42 -9.73
N ASP A 171 1.14 -2.40 -10.63
CA ASP A 171 -0.03 -3.15 -11.06
C ASP A 171 0.18 -4.63 -10.71
N SER A 172 -0.48 -5.09 -9.65
CA SER A 172 -0.21 -6.41 -9.08
C SER A 172 -0.56 -7.55 -10.02
N GLN A 173 -1.78 -7.59 -10.55
CA GLN A 173 -2.24 -8.66 -11.44
C GLN A 173 -1.71 -8.48 -12.86
N GLY A 174 -1.44 -7.26 -13.28
CA GLY A 174 -0.71 -6.97 -14.51
C GLY A 174 0.77 -7.36 -14.42
N ARG A 175 1.27 -7.55 -13.19
CA ARG A 175 2.65 -7.90 -12.88
C ARG A 175 3.66 -6.95 -13.50
N LYS A 176 3.37 -5.64 -13.35
CA LYS A 176 4.18 -4.54 -13.89
C LYS A 176 4.36 -3.44 -12.85
N ILE A 177 5.46 -2.72 -12.99
CA ILE A 177 5.67 -1.42 -12.36
C ILE A 177 5.73 -0.39 -13.46
N TYR A 178 4.82 0.58 -13.42
CA TYR A 178 4.78 1.69 -14.37
C TYR A 178 5.52 2.90 -13.84
N VAL A 179 6.06 3.69 -14.74
CA VAL A 179 6.61 5.01 -14.46
C VAL A 179 5.94 6.04 -15.36
N PHE A 180 5.55 7.16 -14.73
CA PHE A 180 4.99 8.34 -15.40
C PHE A 180 5.95 9.52 -15.26
N ASP A 181 5.90 10.45 -16.19
CA ASP A 181 6.36 11.82 -15.94
C ASP A 181 5.34 12.51 -15.04
N PHE A 182 5.82 13.24 -14.04
CA PHE A 182 5.00 13.85 -13.00
C PHE A 182 5.30 15.34 -12.90
N ASP A 183 4.25 16.15 -12.88
CA ASP A 183 4.30 17.57 -12.60
C ASP A 183 3.65 17.83 -11.25
N LEU A 184 4.44 18.09 -10.22
CA LEU A 184 3.98 18.30 -8.86
C LEU A 184 3.11 19.55 -8.72
N GLU A 185 3.48 20.64 -9.38
CA GLU A 185 2.75 21.91 -9.32
C GLU A 185 1.34 21.76 -9.87
N LYS A 186 1.23 21.17 -11.06
CA LYS A 186 -0.05 20.96 -11.74
C LYS A 186 -0.82 19.75 -11.26
N GLY A 187 -0.14 18.78 -10.61
CA GLY A 187 -0.72 17.49 -10.26
C GLY A 187 -1.15 16.70 -11.49
N THR A 188 -0.26 16.58 -12.49
CA THR A 188 -0.54 15.89 -13.76
C THR A 188 0.46 14.79 -14.05
N LEU A 189 0.00 13.78 -14.77
CA LEU A 189 0.79 12.65 -15.26
C LEU A 189 0.85 12.64 -16.79
N SER A 190 1.98 12.15 -17.33
CA SER A 190 2.15 11.92 -18.76
C SER A 190 3.14 10.79 -19.01
N ASN A 191 3.24 10.33 -20.26
CA ASN A 191 4.24 9.36 -20.72
C ASN A 191 4.31 8.08 -19.88
N LYS A 192 3.19 7.38 -19.72
CA LYS A 192 3.14 6.07 -19.05
C LYS A 192 4.07 5.07 -19.75
N LYS A 193 5.04 4.54 -19.00
CA LYS A 193 5.98 3.52 -19.48
C LYS A 193 6.05 2.35 -18.52
N VAL A 194 6.46 1.19 -19.02
CA VAL A 194 6.77 0.03 -18.19
C VAL A 194 8.22 0.14 -17.72
N LEU A 195 8.43 0.24 -16.40
CA LEU A 195 9.75 0.16 -15.78
C LEU A 195 10.16 -1.30 -15.55
N VAL A 196 9.24 -2.10 -15.00
CA VAL A 196 9.44 -3.52 -14.70
C VAL A 196 8.30 -4.32 -15.32
N ASP A 197 8.65 -5.36 -16.08
CA ASP A 197 7.71 -6.40 -16.50
C ASP A 197 8.14 -7.73 -15.88
N CYS A 198 7.43 -8.16 -14.85
CA CYS A 198 7.75 -9.39 -14.13
C CYS A 198 7.67 -10.65 -15.01
N ASN A 199 6.93 -10.59 -16.11
CA ASN A 199 6.82 -11.73 -17.03
C ASN A 199 8.05 -11.90 -17.93
N ASN A 200 8.85 -10.84 -18.08
CA ASN A 200 10.00 -10.81 -18.98
C ASN A 200 11.33 -10.63 -18.25
N SER A 201 11.37 -10.86 -16.95
CA SER A 201 12.56 -10.72 -16.13
C SER A 201 12.84 -12.00 -15.35
N THR A 202 14.12 -12.38 -15.26
CA THR A 202 14.59 -13.54 -14.47
C THR A 202 14.62 -13.27 -12.96
N ASP A 203 14.56 -12.01 -12.55
CA ASP A 203 14.53 -11.63 -11.13
C ASP A 203 13.18 -11.88 -10.46
N TRP A 204 12.14 -12.14 -11.25
CA TRP A 204 10.77 -12.32 -10.81
C TRP A 204 10.25 -13.72 -11.15
N THR A 205 9.64 -14.37 -10.18
CA THR A 205 9.01 -15.69 -10.34
C THR A 205 7.52 -15.54 -10.70
N VAL A 206 6.88 -16.64 -11.06
CA VAL A 206 5.43 -16.66 -11.34
C VAL A 206 4.57 -16.28 -10.13
N ASN A 207 5.12 -16.36 -8.91
CA ASN A 207 4.43 -16.00 -7.68
C ASN A 207 4.56 -14.51 -7.33
N ASP A 208 5.46 -13.79 -7.97
CA ASP A 208 5.69 -12.38 -7.67
C ASP A 208 4.58 -11.50 -8.25
N HIS A 209 3.96 -10.72 -7.37
CA HIS A 209 2.95 -9.71 -7.72
C HIS A 209 3.31 -8.41 -6.99
N PRO A 210 3.81 -7.38 -7.69
CA PRO A 210 4.13 -6.10 -7.05
C PRO A 210 2.88 -5.51 -6.37
N ASP A 211 2.93 -5.33 -5.06
CA ASP A 211 1.82 -4.85 -4.26
C ASP A 211 2.11 -3.42 -3.78
N GLY A 212 2.29 -3.20 -2.49
CA GLY A 212 2.64 -1.89 -1.96
C GLY A 212 4.04 -1.43 -2.36
N LEU A 213 4.26 -0.12 -2.39
CA LEU A 213 5.49 0.50 -2.86
C LEU A 213 5.89 1.66 -1.96
N THR A 214 7.18 1.71 -1.62
CA THR A 214 7.80 2.87 -0.99
C THR A 214 9.15 3.17 -1.64
N ILE A 215 9.81 4.21 -1.17
CA ILE A 215 11.08 4.68 -1.73
C ILE A 215 12.02 5.07 -0.58
N ASP A 216 13.31 4.79 -0.71
CA ASP A 216 14.30 5.17 0.29
C ASP A 216 14.97 6.51 -0.02
N ILE A 217 15.84 6.95 0.87
CA ILE A 217 16.53 8.23 0.74
C ILE A 217 17.51 8.30 -0.44
N THR A 218 17.82 7.17 -1.06
CA THR A 218 18.67 7.06 -2.25
C THR A 218 17.86 6.94 -3.54
N ASP A 219 16.54 7.12 -3.45
CA ASP A 219 15.56 6.95 -4.53
C ASP A 219 15.44 5.52 -5.08
N HIS A 220 15.89 4.51 -4.33
CA HIS A 220 15.57 3.14 -4.68
C HIS A 220 14.14 2.79 -4.26
N LEU A 221 13.43 2.11 -5.15
CA LEU A 221 12.10 1.60 -4.87
C LEU A 221 12.17 0.35 -3.98
N TRP A 222 11.20 0.21 -3.08
CA TRP A 222 10.97 -1.00 -2.30
C TRP A 222 9.54 -1.45 -2.53
N ALA A 223 9.39 -2.58 -3.22
CA ALA A 223 8.10 -3.18 -3.55
C ALA A 223 7.88 -4.45 -2.75
N ALA A 224 6.75 -4.54 -2.06
CA ALA A 224 6.31 -5.82 -1.53
C ALA A 224 5.86 -6.71 -2.67
N SER A 225 6.20 -7.99 -2.60
CA SER A 225 5.75 -8.99 -3.55
C SER A 225 4.78 -9.94 -2.87
N ASP A 226 3.50 -9.76 -3.16
CA ASP A 226 2.43 -10.63 -2.68
C ASP A 226 2.58 -12.03 -3.32
N TYR A 227 2.33 -13.07 -2.53
CA TYR A 227 2.55 -14.49 -2.83
C TYR A 227 4.01 -14.95 -2.89
N ALA A 228 4.99 -14.08 -2.93
CA ALA A 228 6.41 -14.45 -2.96
C ALA A 228 7.14 -14.27 -1.62
N GLY A 229 6.51 -13.61 -0.64
CA GLY A 229 7.06 -13.47 0.71
C GLY A 229 8.37 -12.68 0.75
N ARG A 230 8.42 -11.55 0.06
CA ARG A 230 9.62 -10.71 0.02
C ARG A 230 9.32 -9.26 -0.24
N VAL A 231 10.26 -8.39 0.12
CA VAL A 231 10.32 -7.00 -0.31
C VAL A 231 11.55 -6.84 -1.20
N VAL A 232 11.38 -6.22 -2.34
CA VAL A 232 12.38 -6.13 -3.41
C VAL A 232 12.85 -4.69 -3.56
N LYS A 233 14.17 -4.47 -3.52
CA LYS A 233 14.78 -3.16 -3.81
C LYS A 233 15.10 -3.05 -5.30
N ILE A 234 14.65 -1.97 -5.92
CA ILE A 234 14.68 -1.78 -7.37
C ILE A 234 15.37 -0.48 -7.73
N ASP A 235 16.25 -0.51 -8.70
CA ASP A 235 16.81 0.70 -9.32
C ASP A 235 15.72 1.43 -10.11
N PRO A 236 15.38 2.69 -9.77
CA PRO A 236 14.28 3.42 -10.41
C PRO A 236 14.56 3.83 -11.85
N ASN A 237 15.82 3.78 -12.29
CA ASN A 237 16.22 4.16 -13.65
C ASN A 237 16.22 2.96 -14.61
N THR A 238 16.57 1.78 -14.12
CA THR A 238 16.72 0.58 -14.96
C THR A 238 15.62 -0.45 -14.74
N GLY A 239 14.97 -0.44 -13.57
CA GLY A 239 14.03 -1.47 -13.15
C GLY A 239 14.69 -2.76 -12.64
N ASP A 240 16.01 -2.77 -12.53
CA ASP A 240 16.74 -3.94 -12.04
C ASP A 240 16.54 -4.14 -10.54
N VAL A 241 16.40 -5.40 -10.14
CA VAL A 241 16.40 -5.80 -8.73
C VAL A 241 17.84 -5.74 -8.22
N VAL A 242 18.08 -4.92 -7.20
CA VAL A 242 19.41 -4.73 -6.61
C VAL A 242 19.56 -5.39 -5.24
N ASP A 243 18.47 -5.66 -4.55
CA ASP A 243 18.46 -6.37 -3.28
C ASP A 243 17.08 -6.97 -2.98
N THR A 244 17.04 -7.93 -2.05
CA THR A 244 15.80 -8.61 -1.64
C THR A 244 15.84 -8.91 -0.15
N CYS A 245 14.72 -8.68 0.53
CA CYS A 245 14.51 -9.06 1.92
C CYS A 245 13.36 -10.07 2.01
N SER A 246 13.65 -11.28 2.50
CA SER A 246 12.65 -12.32 2.72
C SER A 246 11.79 -12.00 3.95
N ILE A 247 10.48 -12.17 3.81
CA ILE A 247 9.50 -12.01 4.88
C ILE A 247 8.90 -13.39 5.20
N PRO A 248 8.72 -13.75 6.47
CA PRO A 248 8.22 -15.08 6.86
C PRO A 248 6.69 -15.22 6.65
N CYS A 249 6.18 -14.63 5.59
CA CYS A 249 4.77 -14.72 5.17
C CYS A 249 4.68 -14.58 3.64
N PRO A 250 4.14 -15.58 2.91
CA PRO A 250 3.98 -15.48 1.47
C PRO A 250 3.18 -14.25 1.02
N LEU A 251 2.13 -13.90 1.77
CA LEU A 251 1.25 -12.77 1.48
C LEU A 251 1.80 -11.49 2.12
N THR A 252 2.88 -10.98 1.56
CA THR A 252 3.53 -9.71 1.93
C THR A 252 2.90 -8.58 1.13
N THR A 253 2.33 -7.57 1.79
CA THR A 253 1.44 -6.61 1.13
C THR A 253 2.05 -5.23 0.91
N THR A 254 2.43 -4.49 1.96
CA THR A 254 2.89 -3.10 1.78
C THR A 254 3.98 -2.71 2.75
N PRO A 255 5.13 -2.21 2.25
CA PRO A 255 6.19 -1.62 3.06
C PRO A 255 5.96 -0.12 3.28
N VAL A 256 6.40 0.37 4.44
CA VAL A 256 6.45 1.80 4.77
C VAL A 256 7.63 2.07 5.69
N PHE A 257 8.31 3.18 5.49
CA PHE A 257 9.32 3.64 6.44
C PHE A 257 8.69 4.30 7.66
N GLY A 258 9.32 4.11 8.81
CA GLY A 258 8.86 4.67 10.08
C GLY A 258 9.90 4.52 11.18
N GLY A 259 9.43 4.59 12.42
CA GLY A 259 10.28 4.60 13.60
C GLY A 259 10.69 6.01 14.00
N ALA A 260 11.33 6.15 15.15
CA ALA A 260 11.70 7.44 15.71
C ALA A 260 12.65 8.24 14.80
N ASN A 261 13.48 7.56 14.03
CA ASN A 261 14.47 8.16 13.12
C ASN A 261 14.14 7.94 11.64
N MET A 262 12.97 7.40 11.31
CA MET A 262 12.55 7.05 9.93
C MET A 262 13.54 6.10 9.23
N ASP A 263 14.21 5.23 9.97
CA ASP A 263 15.21 4.29 9.50
C ASP A 263 14.80 2.81 9.65
N GLU A 264 13.56 2.58 10.03
CA GLU A 264 12.95 1.26 10.10
C GLU A 264 11.92 1.10 8.99
N MET A 265 11.80 -0.11 8.46
CA MET A 265 10.74 -0.45 7.53
C MET A 265 9.72 -1.34 8.21
N PHE A 266 8.44 -0.98 8.11
CA PHE A 266 7.33 -1.81 8.53
C PHE A 266 6.64 -2.40 7.31
N VAL A 267 6.26 -3.67 7.38
CA VAL A 267 5.61 -4.38 6.27
C VAL A 267 4.36 -5.08 6.78
N THR A 268 3.23 -4.75 6.19
CA THR A 268 1.98 -5.46 6.44
C THR A 268 1.93 -6.79 5.70
N THR A 269 1.22 -7.74 6.25
CA THR A 269 1.04 -9.08 5.69
C THR A 269 -0.41 -9.53 5.83
N ALA A 270 -0.77 -10.59 5.13
CA ALA A 270 -2.12 -11.13 5.12
C ALA A 270 -2.15 -12.59 5.54
N TYR A 271 -3.20 -12.92 6.28
CA TYR A 271 -3.53 -14.28 6.66
C TYR A 271 -4.52 -14.94 5.67
N LYS A 272 -5.44 -14.17 5.08
CA LYS A 272 -6.47 -14.52 4.08
C LYS A 272 -7.21 -15.84 4.38
N ASN A 273 -7.90 -15.87 5.51
CA ASN A 273 -8.70 -17.03 5.92
C ASN A 273 -7.94 -18.36 5.89
N GLY A 274 -6.62 -18.31 6.09
CA GLY A 274 -5.79 -19.51 6.11
C GLY A 274 -6.23 -20.48 7.20
N GLY A 275 -6.32 -21.76 6.85
CA GLY A 275 -6.66 -22.82 7.80
C GLY A 275 -5.57 -23.05 8.85
N PRO A 276 -5.80 -23.96 9.80
CA PRO A 276 -4.83 -24.29 10.87
C PRO A 276 -3.44 -24.64 10.35
N ASP A 277 -3.35 -25.33 9.22
CA ASP A 277 -2.06 -25.74 8.60
C ASP A 277 -1.25 -24.52 8.14
N GLN A 278 -1.89 -23.51 7.59
CA GLN A 278 -1.24 -22.26 7.19
C GLN A 278 -0.76 -21.47 8.39
N ARG A 279 -1.54 -21.44 9.49
CA ARG A 279 -1.11 -20.83 10.77
C ARG A 279 0.10 -21.52 11.34
N THR A 280 0.19 -22.82 11.23
CA THR A 280 1.33 -23.62 11.72
C THR A 280 2.57 -23.36 10.87
N ALA A 281 2.42 -23.31 9.53
CA ALA A 281 3.55 -23.07 8.61
C ALA A 281 4.05 -21.62 8.65
N HIS A 282 3.13 -20.65 8.84
CA HIS A 282 3.43 -19.22 8.81
C HIS A 282 2.72 -18.50 9.98
N PRO A 283 3.20 -18.68 11.22
CA PRO A 283 2.48 -18.23 12.43
C PRO A 283 2.40 -16.71 12.56
N THR A 284 3.22 -15.94 11.86
CA THR A 284 3.22 -14.47 11.92
C THR A 284 2.53 -13.80 10.74
N CYS A 285 1.94 -14.58 9.81
CA CYS A 285 1.13 -14.02 8.73
C CYS A 285 -0.08 -13.26 9.29
N GLY A 286 -0.38 -12.11 8.68
CA GLY A 286 -1.40 -11.17 9.15
C GLY A 286 -0.88 -10.16 10.18
N GLN A 287 0.33 -10.33 10.69
CA GLN A 287 0.99 -9.38 11.58
C GLN A 287 1.84 -8.40 10.77
N THR A 288 2.08 -7.23 11.34
CA THR A 288 3.06 -6.29 10.80
C THR A 288 4.47 -6.67 11.24
N HIS A 289 5.41 -6.65 10.32
CA HIS A 289 6.82 -6.98 10.56
C HIS A 289 7.68 -5.73 10.47
N ARG A 290 8.76 -5.71 11.26
CA ARG A 290 9.82 -4.69 11.20
C ARG A 290 11.02 -5.27 10.49
N ILE A 291 11.58 -4.49 9.56
CA ILE A 291 12.85 -4.77 8.89
C ILE A 291 13.87 -3.73 9.33
N THR A 292 15.00 -4.19 9.81
CA THR A 292 16.19 -3.36 10.11
C THR A 292 17.43 -3.99 9.49
N SER A 293 18.45 -3.18 9.26
CA SER A 293 19.75 -3.62 8.72
C SER A 293 20.89 -3.39 9.69
#